data_6b2c49f7c4384b6c62353362c2e161a9
#
_entry.id   6b2c49f7c4384b6c62353362c2e161a9
#
_cell.length_a   1.000
_cell.length_b   1.000
_cell.length_c   1.000
_cell.angle_alpha   90.00
_cell.angle_beta   90.00
_cell.angle_gamma   90.00
#
_symmetry.space_group_name_H-M   'P 1'
#
loop_
_entity.id
_entity.type
_entity.pdbx_description
1 polymer ?
#
loop_
_entity_poly.entity_id
_entity_poly.type
_entity_poly.pdbx_seq_one_letter_code
_entity_poly.pdbx_strand_id
1 'polypeptide(L)'
;MFKSIVLAAFIFGLCSPAFAASPGLFGDLFVDNGSFATIHTTGHHATPHAALAKRAGGRLSIAIDITTQQMTVADGDDTIFSFDVSTGRKGHATPTGHFRPVRMNKIWYSSKYENAPMPWSIFFHGGYAIHGTTDVKHLGHVASHGCVRLHPDNAKMLYDLVQQYGMGKTDVILYRS
;
A
#
# COMPACT_ATOMS: atom_id res chain seq x y z
N MET A 1 -62.61 21.09 7.20
CA MET A 1 -62.38 21.75 5.86
C MET A 1 -61.27 20.93 5.21
N PHE A 2 -61.61 19.89 4.51
CA PHE A 2 -61.91 19.73 3.10
C PHE A 2 -60.86 20.36 2.17
N LYS A 3 -60.09 19.56 1.48
CA LYS A 3 -60.09 19.16 0.06
C LYS A 3 -58.65 18.73 -0.27
N SER A 4 -58.36 17.78 -0.94
CA SER A 4 -58.74 16.83 -2.01
C SER A 4 -57.47 16.46 -2.77
N ILE A 5 -57.19 15.24 -2.80
CA ILE A 5 -56.87 14.28 -3.87
C ILE A 5 -56.57 14.92 -5.25
N VAL A 6 -55.43 14.62 -5.84
CA VAL A 6 -55.33 14.22 -7.26
C VAL A 6 -54.26 13.14 -7.42
N LEU A 7 -54.74 12.00 -7.87
CA LEU A 7 -54.07 10.80 -8.37
C LEU A 7 -53.81 11.00 -9.87
N ALA A 8 -52.64 10.72 -10.34
CA ALA A 8 -52.39 10.47 -11.76
C ALA A 8 -51.38 9.34 -11.93
N ALA A 9 -51.90 8.19 -12.24
CA ALA A 9 -51.21 7.05 -12.81
C ALA A 9 -50.99 7.30 -14.31
N PHE A 10 -49.81 7.01 -14.82
CA PHE A 10 -49.61 6.70 -16.23
C PHE A 10 -48.76 5.47 -16.38
N ILE A 11 -49.36 4.55 -17.10
CA ILE A 11 -48.96 3.19 -17.45
C ILE A 11 -48.31 3.26 -18.85
N PHE A 12 -47.52 2.25 -19.17
CA PHE A 12 -47.04 1.76 -20.47
C PHE A 12 -45.74 2.24 -21.05
N GLY A 13 -44.97 1.22 -21.38
CA GLY A 13 -44.02 1.22 -22.44
C GLY A 13 -42.94 0.12 -22.36
N LEU A 14 -43.39 -1.16 -22.50
CA LEU A 14 -42.52 -2.28 -22.91
C LEU A 14 -42.00 -2.04 -24.32
N CYS A 15 -40.71 -2.09 -24.54
CA CYS A 15 -40.15 -2.43 -25.85
C CYS A 15 -38.74 -2.98 -25.70
N SER A 16 -38.59 -4.29 -25.74
CA SER A 16 -37.36 -4.97 -26.16
C SER A 16 -37.37 -5.02 -27.69
N PRO A 17 -36.17 -5.02 -28.30
CA PRO A 17 -35.97 -6.00 -29.34
C PRO A 17 -34.70 -6.83 -29.07
N ALA A 18 -34.90 -8.13 -29.09
CA ALA A 18 -33.91 -9.13 -29.39
C ALA A 18 -33.35 -8.88 -30.80
N PHE A 19 -32.06 -8.93 -30.95
CA PHE A 19 -31.47 -9.04 -32.29
C PHE A 19 -30.66 -10.33 -32.40
N ALA A 20 -31.06 -11.09 -33.38
CA ALA A 20 -30.70 -12.44 -33.68
C ALA A 20 -29.24 -12.58 -34.16
N ALA A 21 -28.71 -13.75 -33.90
CA ALA A 21 -27.50 -14.30 -34.50
C ALA A 21 -27.69 -14.47 -36.02
N SER A 22 -26.64 -14.24 -36.77
CA SER A 22 -26.48 -14.79 -38.11
C SER A 22 -25.07 -15.32 -38.31
N PRO A 23 -24.91 -16.56 -38.80
CA PRO A 23 -23.62 -17.11 -39.16
C PRO A 23 -23.31 -16.81 -40.61
N GLY A 24 -22.14 -16.28 -40.90
CA GLY A 24 -21.61 -16.04 -42.22
C GLY A 24 -20.34 -16.86 -42.45
N LEU A 25 -20.48 -17.90 -43.26
CA LEU A 25 -19.46 -18.74 -43.89
C LEU A 25 -18.61 -17.95 -44.87
N PHE A 26 -17.50 -18.61 -45.24
CA PHE A 26 -16.53 -18.36 -46.35
C PHE A 26 -15.31 -17.56 -45.90
N GLY A 27 -14.11 -18.00 -46.13
CA GLY A 27 -13.62 -19.06 -47.00
C GLY A 27 -12.10 -19.20 -46.82
N ASP A 28 -11.67 -20.31 -47.18
CA ASP A 28 -10.32 -20.88 -47.25
C ASP A 28 -9.25 -20.00 -47.90
N LEU A 29 -8.07 -20.47 -47.62
CA LEU A 29 -6.77 -20.36 -48.30
C LEU A 29 -5.82 -19.28 -47.75
N PHE A 30 -4.81 -19.69 -47.02
CA PHE A 30 -3.46 -19.97 -47.56
C PHE A 30 -2.59 -20.58 -46.46
N VAL A 31 -2.01 -21.72 -46.81
CA VAL A 31 -0.89 -22.37 -46.16
C VAL A 31 0.34 -21.50 -46.40
N ASP A 32 1.12 -21.18 -45.36
CA ASP A 32 2.55 -21.38 -45.45
C ASP A 32 3.27 -21.34 -44.10
N ASN A 33 4.19 -22.29 -44.00
CA ASN A 33 5.28 -22.52 -43.10
C ASN A 33 5.79 -21.30 -42.28
N GLY A 34 5.69 -21.39 -40.97
CA GLY A 34 6.44 -20.54 -40.05
C GLY A 34 6.33 -21.06 -38.64
N SER A 35 7.39 -21.72 -38.16
CA SER A 35 7.57 -22.19 -36.79
C SER A 35 6.88 -21.32 -35.73
N PHE A 36 5.72 -21.75 -35.24
CA PHE A 36 5.19 -21.24 -33.98
C PHE A 36 6.01 -21.82 -32.84
N ALA A 37 7.01 -21.06 -32.42
CA ALA A 37 7.56 -21.25 -31.11
C ALA A 37 6.40 -21.10 -30.11
N THR A 38 5.93 -22.23 -29.62
CA THR A 38 5.01 -22.30 -28.49
C THR A 38 5.69 -21.62 -27.33
N ILE A 39 5.37 -20.34 -27.10
CA ILE A 39 5.73 -19.67 -25.86
C ILE A 39 4.85 -20.31 -24.79
N HIS A 40 5.37 -21.36 -24.16
CA HIS A 40 4.87 -21.80 -22.88
C HIS A 40 5.13 -20.65 -21.91
N THR A 41 4.17 -19.72 -21.83
CA THR A 41 4.10 -18.78 -20.73
C THR A 41 3.68 -19.59 -19.51
N THR A 42 4.65 -20.29 -18.92
CA THR A 42 4.51 -20.69 -17.52
C THR A 42 4.45 -19.38 -16.72
N GLY A 43 3.23 -18.93 -16.50
CA GLY A 43 2.93 -17.80 -15.64
C GLY A 43 3.36 -18.14 -14.21
N HIS A 44 4.63 -17.99 -13.94
CA HIS A 44 5.08 -17.75 -12.59
C HIS A 44 4.59 -16.33 -12.26
N HIS A 45 3.47 -16.26 -11.56
CA HIS A 45 3.15 -15.06 -10.81
C HIS A 45 4.29 -14.87 -9.80
N ALA A 46 5.36 -14.23 -10.26
CA ALA A 46 6.37 -13.72 -9.36
C ALA A 46 5.63 -12.77 -8.41
N THR A 47 5.52 -13.16 -7.14
CA THR A 47 4.99 -12.27 -6.12
C THR A 47 5.77 -10.97 -6.20
N PRO A 48 5.15 -9.79 -5.98
CA PRO A 48 5.84 -8.49 -6.01
C PRO A 48 7.13 -8.49 -5.17
N HIS A 49 7.20 -9.29 -4.11
CA HIS A 49 8.37 -9.52 -3.29
C HIS A 49 9.58 -10.13 -4.04
N ALA A 50 9.35 -11.06 -4.98
CA ALA A 50 10.45 -11.70 -5.73
C ALA A 50 11.08 -10.75 -6.75
N ALA A 51 10.30 -9.83 -7.33
CA ALA A 51 10.80 -8.81 -8.23
C ALA A 51 11.63 -7.73 -7.49
N LEU A 52 11.26 -7.40 -6.25
CA LEU A 52 12.00 -6.49 -5.38
C LEU A 52 13.32 -7.09 -4.86
N ALA A 53 13.35 -8.40 -4.55
CA ALA A 53 14.56 -9.09 -4.10
C ALA A 53 15.72 -9.00 -5.13
N LYS A 54 15.40 -8.87 -6.42
CA LYS A 54 16.41 -8.77 -7.48
C LYS A 54 17.06 -7.39 -7.58
N ARG A 55 16.47 -6.35 -6.94
CA ARG A 55 16.98 -4.96 -6.92
C ARG A 55 17.83 -4.63 -5.68
N ALA A 56 18.07 -5.57 -4.78
CA ALA A 56 18.72 -5.39 -3.47
C ALA A 56 20.21 -4.95 -3.52
N GLY A 57 20.68 -4.39 -4.63
CA GLY A 57 21.96 -3.66 -4.72
C GLY A 57 21.86 -2.17 -4.38
N GLY A 58 20.65 -1.60 -4.38
CA GLY A 58 20.34 -0.21 -4.16
C GLY A 58 20.28 0.22 -2.68
N ARG A 59 19.81 1.44 -2.47
CA ARG A 59 19.50 2.00 -1.14
C ARG A 59 18.00 2.17 -1.01
N LEU A 60 17.45 1.68 0.09
CA LEU A 60 16.04 1.86 0.41
C LEU A 60 15.86 3.23 1.08
N SER A 61 14.98 4.05 0.54
CA SER A 61 14.57 5.32 1.13
C SER A 61 13.13 5.22 1.66
N ILE A 62 12.94 5.59 2.91
CA ILE A 62 11.64 5.67 3.59
C ILE A 62 11.42 7.13 3.94
N ALA A 63 10.70 7.86 3.09
CA ALA A 63 10.38 9.27 3.28
C ALA A 63 8.98 9.42 3.90
N ILE A 64 8.89 10.14 5.02
CA ILE A 64 7.65 10.33 5.78
C ILE A 64 7.35 11.82 5.87
N ASP A 65 6.29 12.25 5.21
CA ASP A 65 5.77 13.60 5.35
C ASP A 65 4.75 13.66 6.50
N ILE A 66 5.16 14.36 7.57
CA ILE A 66 4.34 14.53 8.78
C ILE A 66 3.16 15.47 8.53
N THR A 67 3.22 16.35 7.52
CA THR A 67 2.13 17.28 7.20
C THR A 67 0.98 16.53 6.52
N THR A 68 1.30 15.75 5.51
CA THR A 68 0.30 15.00 4.72
C THR A 68 -0.01 13.61 5.29
N GLN A 69 0.74 13.17 6.30
CA GLN A 69 0.63 11.84 6.92
C GLN A 69 0.83 10.70 5.91
N GLN A 70 1.78 10.90 4.99
CA GLN A 70 2.14 9.95 3.94
C GLN A 70 3.57 9.43 4.11
N MET A 71 3.75 8.16 3.80
CA MET A 71 5.05 7.52 3.67
C MET A 71 5.26 7.08 2.24
N THR A 72 6.39 7.44 1.66
CA THR A 72 6.86 6.94 0.37
C THR A 72 8.07 6.05 0.58
N VAL A 73 8.07 4.87 -0.01
CA VAL A 73 9.20 3.93 0.01
C VAL A 73 9.76 3.81 -1.40
N ALA A 74 11.06 4.02 -1.56
CA ALA A 74 11.72 4.03 -2.87
C ALA A 74 13.04 3.25 -2.87
N ASP A 75 13.39 2.67 -4.02
CA ASP A 75 14.71 2.11 -4.33
C ASP A 75 15.41 3.02 -5.34
N GLY A 76 16.38 3.81 -4.88
CA GLY A 76 16.92 4.92 -5.66
C GLY A 76 15.80 5.92 -6.01
N ASP A 77 15.58 6.17 -7.30
CA ASP A 77 14.56 7.11 -7.80
C ASP A 77 13.19 6.44 -8.03
N ASP A 78 13.11 5.10 -7.93
CA ASP A 78 11.89 4.35 -8.18
C ASP A 78 11.03 4.24 -6.92
N THR A 79 9.88 4.91 -6.88
CA THR A 79 8.88 4.71 -5.83
C THR A 79 8.26 3.33 -5.94
N ILE A 80 8.35 2.53 -4.88
CA ILE A 80 7.81 1.16 -4.81
C ILE A 80 6.54 1.06 -3.98
N PHE A 81 6.37 1.91 -2.95
CA PHE A 81 5.15 1.95 -2.14
C PHE A 81 4.83 3.37 -1.67
N SER A 82 3.52 3.60 -1.46
CA SER A 82 3.01 4.76 -0.74
C SER A 82 1.98 4.28 0.27
N PHE A 83 2.05 4.77 1.52
CA PHE A 83 1.21 4.35 2.63
C PHE A 83 0.71 5.53 3.44
N ASP A 84 -0.55 5.47 3.87
CA ASP A 84 -1.03 6.32 4.94
C ASP A 84 -0.35 5.96 6.26
N VAL A 85 0.10 6.96 6.99
CA VAL A 85 0.70 6.79 8.32
C VAL A 85 -0.07 7.57 9.38
N SER A 86 0.23 7.31 10.65
CA SER A 86 -0.19 8.15 11.76
C SER A 86 1.01 8.52 12.60
N THR A 87 1.31 9.82 12.70
CA THR A 87 2.44 10.34 13.45
C THR A 87 1.99 11.00 14.76
N GLY A 88 2.92 11.58 15.50
CA GLY A 88 2.71 12.14 16.83
C GLY A 88 1.69 13.27 16.89
N ARG A 89 0.71 13.16 17.79
CA ARG A 89 -0.24 14.21 18.10
C ARG A 89 0.40 15.38 18.87
N LYS A 90 -0.34 16.45 19.08
CA LYS A 90 0.09 17.62 19.89
C LYS A 90 0.67 17.16 21.25
N GLY A 91 1.84 17.64 21.59
CA GLY A 91 2.57 17.27 22.81
C GLY A 91 3.39 15.98 22.70
N HIS A 92 3.32 15.26 21.56
CA HIS A 92 4.04 14.01 21.29
C HIS A 92 4.67 14.03 19.90
N ALA A 93 5.43 15.08 19.58
CA ALA A 93 5.95 15.28 18.25
C ALA A 93 6.83 14.10 17.77
N THR A 94 6.60 13.66 16.54
CA THR A 94 7.54 12.79 15.82
C THR A 94 8.75 13.64 15.42
N PRO A 95 10.00 13.19 15.67
CA PRO A 95 11.19 13.93 15.28
C PRO A 95 11.32 14.01 13.77
N THR A 96 11.75 15.15 13.25
CA THR A 96 12.13 15.32 11.85
C THR A 96 13.64 15.16 11.69
N GLY A 97 14.09 14.79 10.50
CA GLY A 97 15.51 14.62 10.19
C GLY A 97 15.79 13.38 9.36
N HIS A 98 17.09 13.08 9.20
CA HIS A 98 17.60 11.91 8.51
C HIS A 98 18.11 10.91 9.53
N PHE A 99 17.59 9.70 9.47
CA PHE A 99 17.91 8.60 10.38
C PHE A 99 18.19 7.33 9.60
N ARG A 100 18.62 6.30 10.33
CA ARG A 100 18.73 4.93 9.85
C ARG A 100 18.09 3.99 10.85
N PRO A 101 17.58 2.83 10.41
CA PRO A 101 17.18 1.79 11.34
C PRO A 101 18.34 1.38 12.24
N VAL A 102 18.09 1.34 13.55
CA VAL A 102 19.10 0.93 14.55
C VAL A 102 18.76 -0.40 15.20
N ARG A 103 17.49 -0.79 15.14
CA ARG A 103 17.00 -2.05 15.68
C ARG A 103 15.67 -2.42 15.03
N MET A 104 15.42 -3.72 14.89
CA MET A 104 14.18 -4.27 14.34
C MET A 104 13.66 -5.39 15.22
N ASN A 105 12.34 -5.45 15.45
CA ASN A 105 11.68 -6.49 16.23
C ASN A 105 10.34 -6.87 15.56
N LYS A 106 10.13 -8.16 15.33
CA LYS A 106 8.84 -8.65 14.80
C LYS A 106 7.68 -8.38 15.77
N ILE A 107 7.94 -8.52 17.05
CA ILE A 107 6.99 -8.22 18.13
C ILE A 107 7.73 -7.38 19.17
N TRP A 108 7.17 -6.24 19.50
CA TRP A 108 7.64 -5.38 20.59
C TRP A 108 6.44 -4.86 21.36
N TYR A 109 6.61 -4.62 22.63
CA TYR A 109 5.61 -4.01 23.51
C TYR A 109 6.20 -2.74 24.12
N SER A 110 5.44 -1.65 24.07
CA SER A 110 5.90 -0.37 24.58
C SER A 110 5.94 -0.36 26.10
N SER A 111 7.12 -0.36 26.70
CA SER A 111 7.25 -0.21 28.15
C SER A 111 6.76 1.14 28.68
N LYS A 112 6.63 2.15 27.80
CA LYS A 112 6.20 3.50 28.15
C LYS A 112 4.69 3.71 28.07
N TYR A 113 3.96 2.89 27.30
CA TYR A 113 2.54 3.07 26.98
C TYR A 113 1.78 1.76 27.18
N GLU A 114 1.56 1.36 28.44
CA GLU A 114 0.68 0.25 28.87
C GLU A 114 0.90 -1.07 28.10
N ASN A 115 2.15 -1.37 27.77
CA ASN A 115 2.51 -2.54 26.96
C ASN A 115 1.77 -2.61 25.61
N ALA A 116 1.44 -1.44 25.02
CA ALA A 116 0.81 -1.40 23.71
C ALA A 116 1.64 -2.18 22.68
N PRO A 117 1.01 -3.07 21.90
CA PRO A 117 1.71 -3.88 20.91
C PRO A 117 2.21 -3.01 19.74
N MET A 118 3.44 -3.25 19.35
CA MET A 118 4.13 -2.60 18.24
C MET A 118 4.68 -3.68 17.28
N PRO A 119 3.83 -4.36 16.51
CA PRO A 119 4.28 -5.41 15.60
C PRO A 119 5.12 -4.80 14.47
N TRP A 120 6.12 -5.56 14.01
CA TRP A 120 7.01 -5.21 12.90
C TRP A 120 7.74 -3.89 13.12
N SER A 121 8.25 -3.68 14.33
CA SER A 121 8.90 -2.43 14.71
C SER A 121 10.26 -2.26 14.04
N ILE A 122 10.47 -1.08 13.46
CA ILE A 122 11.74 -0.59 12.91
C ILE A 122 12.10 0.67 13.69
N PHE A 123 12.98 0.55 14.66
CA PHE A 123 13.45 1.68 15.47
C PHE A 123 14.48 2.48 14.70
N PHE A 124 14.32 3.80 14.65
CA PHE A 124 15.21 4.69 13.90
C PHE A 124 15.86 5.80 14.74
N HIS A 125 15.26 6.17 15.90
CA HIS A 125 15.83 7.19 16.78
C HIS A 125 15.35 6.96 18.23
N GLY A 126 16.26 6.69 19.16
CA GLY A 126 15.91 6.44 20.56
C GLY A 126 14.80 5.40 20.71
N GLY A 127 13.66 5.81 21.27
CA GLY A 127 12.46 4.99 21.41
C GLY A 127 11.45 5.12 20.26
N TYR A 128 11.74 5.94 19.23
CA TYR A 128 10.85 6.13 18.08
C TYR A 128 11.00 5.01 17.07
N ALA A 129 9.87 4.49 16.60
CA ALA A 129 9.82 3.41 15.64
C ALA A 129 8.72 3.62 14.60
N ILE A 130 8.90 2.98 13.44
CA ILE A 130 7.83 2.68 12.49
C ILE A 130 7.29 1.31 12.87
N HIS A 131 5.97 1.14 13.02
CA HIS A 131 5.37 -0.13 13.44
C HIS A 131 3.91 -0.27 13.01
N GLY A 132 3.39 -1.49 13.01
CA GLY A 132 1.98 -1.76 12.77
C GLY A 132 1.09 -1.32 13.95
N THR A 133 -0.15 -0.93 13.65
CA THR A 133 -1.13 -0.54 14.66
C THR A 133 -2.46 -1.24 14.44
N THR A 134 -3.20 -1.53 15.52
CA THR A 134 -4.61 -1.94 15.45
C THR A 134 -5.55 -0.75 15.30
N ASP A 135 -5.07 0.47 15.55
CA ASP A 135 -5.81 1.71 15.44
C ASP A 135 -5.76 2.26 14.00
N VAL A 136 -6.20 1.42 13.04
CA VAL A 136 -6.12 1.70 11.59
C VAL A 136 -7.00 2.85 11.13
N LYS A 137 -8.08 3.17 11.88
CA LYS A 137 -8.99 4.27 11.56
C LYS A 137 -8.35 5.66 11.65
N HIS A 138 -7.23 5.79 12.34
CA HIS A 138 -6.49 7.04 12.48
C HIS A 138 -5.27 7.15 11.54
N LEU A 139 -5.09 6.20 10.63
CA LEU A 139 -4.12 6.36 9.54
C LEU A 139 -4.54 7.54 8.64
N GLY A 140 -3.57 8.31 8.16
CA GLY A 140 -3.80 9.60 7.50
C GLY A 140 -3.96 10.78 8.46
N HIS A 141 -3.92 10.55 9.80
CA HIS A 141 -4.09 11.60 10.81
C HIS A 141 -3.07 11.48 11.95
N VAL A 142 -2.75 12.61 12.58
CA VAL A 142 -1.88 12.65 13.76
C VAL A 142 -2.61 12.07 14.98
N ALA A 143 -2.17 10.94 15.50
CA ALA A 143 -2.80 10.27 16.64
C ALA A 143 -1.81 9.55 17.57
N SER A 144 -0.57 9.34 17.15
CA SER A 144 0.40 8.56 17.93
C SER A 144 1.02 9.35 19.09
N HIS A 145 1.84 8.65 19.87
CA HIS A 145 2.68 9.24 20.90
C HIS A 145 4.12 9.50 20.41
N GLY A 146 4.27 9.72 19.09
CA GLY A 146 5.54 10.04 18.44
C GLY A 146 6.07 8.99 17.49
N CYS A 147 5.71 7.71 17.64
CA CYS A 147 6.02 6.67 16.65
C CYS A 147 5.23 6.90 15.36
N VAL A 148 5.71 6.31 14.26
CA VAL A 148 5.03 6.28 12.96
C VAL A 148 4.25 4.97 12.88
N ARG A 149 2.93 5.06 12.83
CA ARG A 149 2.04 3.91 12.75
C ARG A 149 1.67 3.59 11.32
N LEU A 150 1.63 2.31 10.98
CA LEU A 150 1.21 1.76 9.68
C LEU A 150 0.08 0.76 9.87
N HIS A 151 -0.64 0.46 8.79
CA HIS A 151 -1.44 -0.76 8.72
C HIS A 151 -0.52 -1.98 9.00
N PRO A 152 -0.97 -3.00 9.75
CA PRO A 152 -0.11 -4.13 10.13
C PRO A 152 0.55 -4.83 8.94
N ASP A 153 -0.19 -5.03 7.84
CA ASP A 153 0.34 -5.67 6.63
C ASP A 153 1.42 -4.82 5.94
N ASN A 154 1.21 -3.48 5.89
CA ASN A 154 2.19 -2.55 5.33
C ASN A 154 3.45 -2.49 6.21
N ALA A 155 3.28 -2.55 7.54
CA ALA A 155 4.40 -2.61 8.47
C ALA A 155 5.22 -3.90 8.30
N LYS A 156 4.54 -5.04 8.08
CA LYS A 156 5.20 -6.31 7.78
C LYS A 156 5.98 -6.24 6.47
N MET A 157 5.35 -5.70 5.42
CA MET A 157 5.96 -5.54 4.11
C MET A 157 7.22 -4.66 4.19
N LEU A 158 7.13 -3.52 4.86
CA LEU A 158 8.25 -2.62 5.08
C LEU A 158 9.37 -3.27 5.90
N TYR A 159 9.01 -4.01 6.95
CA TYR A 159 9.96 -4.75 7.77
C TYR A 159 10.76 -5.75 6.94
N ASP A 160 10.08 -6.54 6.11
CA ASP A 160 10.71 -7.54 5.24
C ASP A 160 11.64 -6.87 4.22
N LEU A 161 11.25 -5.72 3.66
CA LEU A 161 12.11 -4.92 2.77
C LEU A 161 13.37 -4.44 3.48
N VAL A 162 13.25 -3.84 4.66
CA VAL A 162 14.41 -3.37 5.42
C VAL A 162 15.34 -4.55 5.79
N GLN A 163 14.79 -5.75 6.05
CA GLN A 163 15.61 -6.95 6.22
C GLN A 163 16.39 -7.32 4.95
N GLN A 164 15.77 -7.22 3.77
CA GLN A 164 16.40 -7.57 2.49
C GLN A 164 17.50 -6.58 2.10
N TYR A 165 17.24 -5.29 2.24
CA TYR A 165 18.23 -4.23 1.92
C TYR A 165 19.32 -4.12 2.97
N GLY A 166 18.97 -4.42 4.22
CA GLY A 166 19.80 -4.22 5.40
C GLY A 166 19.66 -2.82 5.99
N MET A 167 19.69 -2.74 7.32
CA MET A 167 19.55 -1.46 8.07
C MET A 167 20.58 -0.39 7.63
N GLY A 168 21.81 -0.79 7.31
CA GLY A 168 22.86 0.11 6.86
C GLY A 168 22.66 0.71 5.47
N LYS A 169 21.80 0.10 4.64
CA LYS A 169 21.43 0.57 3.31
C LYS A 169 20.02 1.18 3.27
N THR A 170 19.41 1.39 4.41
CA THR A 170 18.07 1.98 4.54
C THR A 170 18.19 3.36 5.18
N ASP A 171 17.62 4.37 4.53
CA ASP A 171 17.49 5.72 5.06
C ASP A 171 16.03 5.96 5.50
N VAL A 172 15.84 6.63 6.63
CA VAL A 172 14.52 7.02 7.17
C VAL A 172 14.51 8.53 7.28
N ILE A 173 13.70 9.20 6.47
CA ILE A 173 13.67 10.65 6.33
C ILE A 173 12.29 11.13 6.77
N LEU A 174 12.25 11.97 7.81
CA LEU A 174 11.01 12.57 8.29
C LEU A 174 11.07 14.08 8.11
N TYR A 175 10.05 14.63 7.47
CA TYR A 175 9.99 16.05 7.14
C TYR A 175 8.58 16.62 7.24
N ARG A 176 8.45 17.91 7.09
CA ARG A 176 7.19 18.66 6.96
C ARG A 176 7.23 19.43 5.65
N SER A 177 6.27 19.18 4.78
CA SER A 177 6.05 19.97 3.57
C SER A 177 5.32 21.28 3.87
#